data_47cfff93cf2865345ff0e27864570ded
#
_entry.id   47cfff93cf2865345ff0e27864570ded
#
_cell.length_a   1.000
_cell.length_b   1.000
_cell.length_c   1.000
_cell.angle_alpha   90.00
_cell.angle_beta   90.00
_cell.angle_gamma   90.00
#
_symmetry.space_group_name_H-M   'P 1'
#
loop_
_entity.id
_entity.type
_entity.pdbx_description
1 polymer ?
#
loop_
_entity_poly.entity_id
_entity_poly.type
_entity_poly.pdbx_seq_one_letter_code
_entity_poly.pdbx_strand_id
1 'polypeptide(L)'
;VFRPKLLGAWNLHQATLQDHLEMFVLYSSSSAVVGNPGQAAYVAANLYLDSLALYRKSLGLPALSVGWGAIKDAGFLTRHQNVAEMLRTRTGLDATPAHEALADLGRLSAADATRVCAARFDLHRLGKVGPGATIPPRFLPIIPKGAAAAMQTEETLAEVLKKTPEADRRALILARVREHGARVLGTSAAQINVDQPLAELGLDSLMAVELAGGLERDLGQPVSVMQMLSAGSLAAIAELVMKMLGVVSGETGAVPPVPAVPAKDGVLQELKA
;
A
#
# COMPACT_ATOMS: atom_id res chain seq x y z
N VAL A 1 5.38 -16.33 1.44
CA VAL A 1 6.28 -15.21 1.79
C VAL A 1 7.05 -15.52 3.08
N PHE A 2 6.38 -15.92 4.17
CA PHE A 2 7.01 -16.10 5.49
C PHE A 2 8.08 -17.21 5.53
N ARG A 3 7.80 -18.42 4.98
CA ARG A 3 8.78 -19.54 5.05
C ARG A 3 10.19 -19.14 4.59
N PRO A 4 10.43 -18.61 3.38
CA PRO A 4 11.77 -18.27 2.94
C PRO A 4 12.37 -17.08 3.71
N LYS A 5 11.58 -16.05 4.03
CA LYS A 5 12.13 -14.84 4.65
C LYS A 5 12.27 -14.93 6.17
N LEU A 6 11.34 -15.59 6.88
CA LEU A 6 11.45 -15.77 8.33
C LEU A 6 12.26 -17.01 8.67
N LEU A 7 11.72 -18.20 8.33
CA LEU A 7 12.34 -19.46 8.71
C LEU A 7 13.70 -19.65 8.02
N GLY A 8 13.78 -19.32 6.72
CA GLY A 8 15.05 -19.42 5.99
C GLY A 8 16.15 -18.51 6.56
N ALA A 9 15.81 -17.24 6.83
CA ALA A 9 16.78 -16.30 7.41
C ALA A 9 17.14 -16.68 8.85
N TRP A 10 16.17 -17.15 9.66
CA TRP A 10 16.44 -17.63 11.01
C TRP A 10 17.34 -18.86 11.02
N ASN A 11 17.06 -19.85 10.17
CA ASN A 11 17.88 -21.05 10.06
C ASN A 11 19.31 -20.73 9.64
N LEU A 12 19.50 -19.82 8.69
CA LEU A 12 20.83 -19.34 8.30
C LEU A 12 21.54 -18.64 9.48
N HIS A 13 20.80 -17.80 10.22
CA HIS A 13 21.34 -17.17 11.42
C HIS A 13 21.82 -18.23 12.43
N GLN A 14 20.99 -19.21 12.76
CA GLN A 14 21.35 -20.27 13.70
C GLN A 14 22.53 -21.11 13.22
N ALA A 15 22.53 -21.50 11.94
CA ALA A 15 23.58 -22.30 11.35
C ALA A 15 24.95 -21.59 11.30
N THR A 16 24.96 -20.26 11.32
CA THR A 16 26.17 -19.44 11.19
C THR A 16 26.55 -18.68 12.47
N LEU A 17 25.99 -19.06 13.62
CA LEU A 17 26.28 -18.40 14.90
C LEU A 17 27.75 -18.48 15.33
N GLN A 18 28.42 -19.58 14.98
CA GLN A 18 29.80 -19.85 15.34
C GLN A 18 30.79 -19.60 14.20
N ASP A 19 30.28 -19.19 13.02
CA ASP A 19 31.14 -18.97 11.86
C ASP A 19 31.71 -17.55 11.88
N HIS A 20 32.97 -17.41 11.47
CA HIS A 20 33.62 -16.12 11.26
C HIS A 20 33.22 -15.56 9.87
N LEU A 21 31.99 -15.05 9.76
CA LEU A 21 31.52 -14.45 8.51
C LEU A 21 32.09 -13.04 8.36
N GLU A 22 32.52 -12.70 7.15
CA GLU A 22 32.84 -11.32 6.76
C GLU A 22 31.59 -10.48 6.58
N MET A 23 30.52 -11.07 6.03
CA MET A 23 29.24 -10.41 5.86
C MET A 23 28.04 -11.38 5.97
N PHE A 24 26.92 -10.86 6.39
CA PHE A 24 25.62 -11.55 6.39
C PHE A 24 24.58 -10.58 5.84
N VAL A 25 24.17 -10.76 4.57
CA VAL A 25 23.30 -9.83 3.87
C VAL A 25 21.88 -10.37 3.77
N LEU A 26 20.91 -9.56 4.18
CA LEU A 26 19.47 -9.82 4.12
C LEU A 26 18.82 -8.91 3.08
N TYR A 27 18.18 -9.53 2.08
CA TYR A 27 17.47 -8.83 1.02
C TYR A 27 16.05 -8.50 1.47
N SER A 28 15.88 -7.34 2.08
CA SER A 28 14.61 -6.75 2.48
C SER A 28 13.95 -5.99 1.30
N SER A 29 13.01 -5.14 1.55
CA SER A 29 12.30 -4.33 0.55
C SER A 29 12.03 -2.92 1.07
N SER A 30 12.04 -1.94 0.18
CA SER A 30 11.57 -0.58 0.47
C SER A 30 10.15 -0.55 1.02
N SER A 31 9.31 -1.57 0.72
CA SER A 31 7.98 -1.73 1.29
C SER A 31 7.97 -1.84 2.82
N ALA A 32 9.07 -2.31 3.44
CA ALA A 32 9.23 -2.30 4.90
C ALA A 32 9.33 -0.86 5.47
N VAL A 33 9.69 0.11 4.64
CA VAL A 33 9.82 1.52 5.02
C VAL A 33 8.57 2.31 4.64
N VAL A 34 8.07 2.15 3.40
CA VAL A 34 6.95 2.96 2.87
C VAL A 34 5.59 2.31 3.07
N GLY A 35 5.55 1.02 3.41
CA GLY A 35 4.33 0.22 3.35
C GLY A 35 4.05 -0.27 1.93
N ASN A 36 3.07 -1.17 1.80
CA ASN A 36 2.52 -1.59 0.51
C ASN A 36 1.08 -2.07 0.74
N PRO A 37 0.06 -1.27 0.39
CA PRO A 37 -1.34 -1.63 0.56
C PRO A 37 -1.67 -2.99 -0.06
N GLY A 38 -2.43 -3.82 0.64
CA GLY A 38 -2.77 -5.19 0.22
C GLY A 38 -1.66 -6.23 0.40
N GLN A 39 -0.43 -5.84 0.80
CA GLN A 39 0.71 -6.75 0.96
C GLN A 39 1.27 -6.78 2.40
N ALA A 40 0.43 -6.72 3.40
CA ALA A 40 0.84 -6.70 4.82
C ALA A 40 1.79 -7.85 5.18
N ALA A 41 1.53 -9.07 4.71
CA ALA A 41 2.39 -10.24 4.92
C ALA A 41 3.80 -10.07 4.31
N TYR A 42 3.89 -9.44 3.13
CA TYR A 42 5.17 -9.15 2.49
C TYR A 42 5.94 -8.06 3.26
N VAL A 43 5.26 -7.01 3.68
CA VAL A 43 5.84 -5.94 4.51
C VAL A 43 6.37 -6.52 5.83
N ALA A 44 5.56 -7.31 6.54
CA ALA A 44 5.94 -7.95 7.80
C ALA A 44 7.16 -8.87 7.65
N ALA A 45 7.21 -9.67 6.58
CA ALA A 45 8.34 -10.55 6.31
C ALA A 45 9.64 -9.79 6.06
N ASN A 46 9.59 -8.63 5.40
CA ASN A 46 10.76 -7.78 5.17
C ASN A 46 11.18 -7.02 6.44
N LEU A 47 10.22 -6.55 7.26
CA LEU A 47 10.51 -5.98 8.58
C LEU A 47 11.18 -6.98 9.51
N TYR A 48 10.82 -8.27 9.42
CA TYR A 48 11.52 -9.32 10.17
C TYR A 48 13.00 -9.41 9.79
N LEU A 49 13.34 -9.35 8.48
CA LEU A 49 14.74 -9.34 8.03
C LEU A 49 15.50 -8.14 8.60
N ASP A 50 14.89 -6.97 8.58
CA ASP A 50 15.46 -5.75 9.16
C ASP A 50 15.72 -5.91 10.67
N SER A 51 14.78 -6.53 11.38
CA SER A 51 14.89 -6.79 12.83
C SER A 51 15.96 -7.85 13.12
N LEU A 52 16.07 -8.89 12.27
CA LEU A 52 17.11 -9.92 12.40
C LEU A 52 18.51 -9.32 12.20
N ALA A 53 18.69 -8.37 11.28
CA ALA A 53 19.97 -7.68 11.12
C ALA A 53 20.36 -6.91 12.38
N LEU A 54 19.42 -6.17 12.98
CA LEU A 54 19.66 -5.46 14.24
C LEU A 54 19.96 -6.42 15.39
N TYR A 55 19.25 -7.54 15.46
CA TYR A 55 19.48 -8.58 16.46
C TYR A 55 20.88 -9.19 16.31
N ARG A 56 21.32 -9.55 15.09
CA ARG A 56 22.68 -10.04 14.86
C ARG A 56 23.74 -9.02 15.30
N LYS A 57 23.56 -7.74 14.96
CA LYS A 57 24.48 -6.68 15.40
C LYS A 57 24.53 -6.54 16.93
N SER A 58 23.41 -6.71 17.65
CA SER A 58 23.41 -6.70 19.12
C SER A 58 24.20 -7.88 19.74
N LEU A 59 24.40 -8.95 18.99
CA LEU A 59 25.23 -10.10 19.37
C LEU A 59 26.72 -9.93 18.92
N GLY A 60 27.09 -8.81 18.34
CA GLY A 60 28.43 -8.59 17.77
C GLY A 60 28.68 -9.32 16.45
N LEU A 61 27.64 -9.85 15.81
CA LEU A 61 27.74 -10.59 14.55
C LEU A 61 27.53 -9.65 13.34
N PRO A 62 28.21 -9.91 12.21
CA PRO A 62 28.00 -9.13 10.99
C PRO A 62 26.57 -9.27 10.48
N ALA A 63 25.97 -8.14 10.08
CA ALA A 63 24.68 -8.14 9.42
C ALA A 63 24.41 -6.83 8.68
N LEU A 64 23.84 -6.95 7.49
CA LEU A 64 23.32 -5.84 6.68
C LEU A 64 21.97 -6.24 6.10
N SER A 65 20.90 -5.53 6.45
CA SER A 65 19.62 -5.62 5.78
C SER A 65 19.46 -4.47 4.79
N VAL A 66 19.24 -4.80 3.52
CA VAL A 66 19.02 -3.81 2.47
C VAL A 66 17.58 -3.90 1.99
N GLY A 67 16.81 -2.85 2.28
CA GLY A 67 15.45 -2.62 1.77
C GLY A 67 15.49 -2.13 0.33
N TRP A 68 15.54 -3.08 -0.62
CA TRP A 68 15.64 -2.76 -2.03
C TRP A 68 14.36 -2.12 -2.58
N GLY A 69 14.53 -1.10 -3.41
CA GLY A 69 13.52 -0.60 -4.30
C GLY A 69 13.24 -1.53 -5.47
N ALA A 70 12.57 -1.03 -6.50
CA ALA A 70 12.36 -1.75 -7.74
C ALA A 70 13.68 -1.98 -8.49
N ILE A 71 13.93 -3.19 -8.96
CA ILE A 71 15.08 -3.53 -9.82
C ILE A 71 14.60 -3.66 -11.26
N LYS A 72 15.25 -2.94 -12.19
CA LYS A 72 14.77 -2.73 -13.56
C LYS A 72 14.93 -3.95 -14.47
N ASP A 73 16.07 -4.60 -14.40
CA ASP A 73 16.58 -5.58 -15.39
C ASP A 73 16.80 -6.97 -14.79
N ALA A 74 16.28 -7.21 -13.58
CA ALA A 74 16.35 -8.51 -12.92
C ALA A 74 15.08 -8.79 -12.10
N GLY A 75 14.77 -10.07 -11.91
CA GLY A 75 13.72 -10.53 -11.00
C GLY A 75 12.30 -10.41 -11.52
N PHE A 76 11.36 -10.13 -10.63
CA PHE A 76 9.92 -10.16 -10.91
C PHE A 76 9.49 -9.07 -11.90
N LEU A 77 9.98 -7.84 -11.74
CA LEU A 77 9.52 -6.69 -12.53
C LEU A 77 9.95 -6.76 -14.00
N THR A 78 11.03 -7.45 -14.31
CA THR A 78 11.44 -7.68 -15.72
C THR A 78 10.39 -8.46 -16.50
N ARG A 79 9.70 -9.38 -15.82
CA ARG A 79 8.64 -10.21 -16.41
C ARG A 79 7.26 -9.57 -16.33
N HIS A 80 7.11 -8.47 -15.57
CA HIS A 80 5.82 -7.81 -15.28
C HIS A 80 5.97 -6.30 -15.43
N GLN A 81 6.21 -5.83 -16.67
CA GLN A 81 6.45 -4.40 -16.97
C GLN A 81 5.28 -3.51 -16.53
N ASN A 82 4.04 -3.99 -16.63
CA ASN A 82 2.85 -3.27 -16.17
C ASN A 82 2.90 -2.97 -14.66
N VAL A 83 3.47 -3.91 -13.86
CA VAL A 83 3.64 -3.72 -12.42
C VAL A 83 4.72 -2.67 -12.14
N ALA A 84 5.81 -2.66 -12.91
CA ALA A 84 6.86 -1.65 -12.77
C ALA A 84 6.34 -0.24 -13.05
N GLU A 85 5.57 -0.05 -14.13
CA GLU A 85 4.95 1.24 -14.45
C GLU A 85 3.90 1.66 -13.41
N MET A 86 3.10 0.72 -12.93
CA MET A 86 2.14 0.97 -11.84
C MET A 86 2.86 1.40 -10.55
N LEU A 87 3.95 0.77 -10.17
CA LEU A 87 4.75 1.18 -9.02
C LEU A 87 5.28 2.60 -9.20
N ARG A 88 5.86 2.90 -10.37
CA ARG A 88 6.37 4.23 -10.69
C ARG A 88 5.30 5.31 -10.60
N THR A 89 4.13 5.06 -11.15
CA THR A 89 3.03 6.05 -11.18
C THR A 89 2.32 6.19 -9.83
N ARG A 90 2.17 5.09 -9.06
CA ARG A 90 1.43 5.10 -7.79
C ARG A 90 2.28 5.45 -6.57
N THR A 91 3.57 5.14 -6.59
CA THR A 91 4.42 5.31 -5.40
C THR A 91 5.59 6.26 -5.61
N GLY A 92 5.79 6.76 -6.84
CA GLY A 92 7.00 7.53 -7.19
C GLY A 92 8.29 6.71 -7.12
N LEU A 93 8.20 5.36 -7.02
CA LEU A 93 9.35 4.48 -6.93
C LEU A 93 9.92 4.18 -8.32
N ASP A 94 11.07 4.74 -8.64
CA ASP A 94 11.80 4.45 -9.87
C ASP A 94 12.63 3.16 -9.74
N ALA A 95 12.74 2.42 -10.87
CA ALA A 95 13.52 1.20 -10.89
C ALA A 95 15.03 1.47 -11.06
N THR A 96 15.84 0.81 -10.24
CA THR A 96 17.30 0.87 -10.27
C THR A 96 17.85 -0.28 -11.12
N PRO A 97 18.80 -0.04 -12.04
CA PRO A 97 19.52 -1.12 -12.74
C PRO A 97 20.23 -2.07 -11.76
N ALA A 98 20.26 -3.36 -12.06
CA ALA A 98 20.85 -4.37 -11.16
C ALA A 98 22.34 -4.11 -10.88
N HIS A 99 23.10 -3.67 -11.88
CA HIS A 99 24.52 -3.36 -11.70
C HIS A 99 24.77 -2.19 -10.73
N GLU A 100 23.89 -1.19 -10.72
CA GLU A 100 23.96 -0.09 -9.76
C GLU A 100 23.57 -0.55 -8.35
N ALA A 101 22.54 -1.38 -8.23
CA ALA A 101 22.16 -1.99 -6.95
C ALA A 101 23.29 -2.82 -6.36
N LEU A 102 24.03 -3.58 -7.20
CA LEU A 102 25.22 -4.33 -6.75
C LEU A 102 26.36 -3.40 -6.32
N ALA A 103 26.59 -2.29 -7.03
CA ALA A 103 27.58 -1.30 -6.63
C ALA A 103 27.19 -0.63 -5.30
N ASP A 104 25.90 -0.37 -5.09
CA ASP A 104 25.39 0.15 -3.81
C ASP A 104 25.59 -0.87 -2.68
N LEU A 105 25.34 -2.16 -2.92
CA LEU A 105 25.61 -3.20 -1.92
C LEU A 105 27.07 -3.18 -1.45
N GLY A 106 28.04 -3.06 -2.38
CA GLY A 106 29.45 -2.94 -2.05
C GLY A 106 29.76 -1.73 -1.17
N ARG A 107 29.17 -0.56 -1.50
CA ARG A 107 29.34 0.67 -0.70
C ARG A 107 28.73 0.54 0.70
N LEU A 108 27.54 -0.04 0.80
CA LEU A 108 26.82 -0.24 2.07
C LEU A 108 27.54 -1.23 2.98
N SER A 109 28.13 -2.30 2.42
CA SER A 109 28.97 -3.24 3.17
C SER A 109 30.22 -2.56 3.73
N ALA A 110 30.88 -1.71 2.94
CA ALA A 110 32.07 -0.98 3.37
C ALA A 110 31.76 0.09 4.43
N ALA A 111 30.55 0.62 4.47
CA ALA A 111 30.11 1.66 5.40
C ALA A 111 29.64 1.12 6.77
N ASP A 112 29.80 -0.18 7.05
CA ASP A 112 29.30 -0.85 8.27
C ASP A 112 27.80 -0.57 8.57
N ALA A 113 27.01 -0.40 7.54
CA ALA A 113 25.58 -0.17 7.66
C ALA A 113 24.87 -1.44 8.15
N THR A 114 23.85 -1.31 9.02
CA THR A 114 23.09 -2.47 9.52
C THR A 114 21.73 -2.61 8.84
N ARG A 115 21.04 -1.49 8.66
CA ARG A 115 19.72 -1.43 8.03
C ARG A 115 19.65 -0.20 7.15
N VAL A 116 19.47 -0.42 5.86
CA VAL A 116 19.40 0.67 4.87
C VAL A 116 18.27 0.41 3.89
N CYS A 117 17.60 1.46 3.44
CA CYS A 117 16.69 1.42 2.30
C CYS A 117 17.43 1.99 1.08
N ALA A 118 17.69 1.13 0.09
CA ALA A 118 18.29 1.49 -1.19
C ALA A 118 17.21 1.54 -2.26
N ALA A 119 16.62 2.72 -2.47
CA ALA A 119 15.53 2.91 -3.41
C ALA A 119 15.59 4.31 -4.04
N ARG A 120 15.18 4.41 -5.29
CA ARG A 120 15.04 5.68 -6.01
C ARG A 120 13.60 6.16 -5.92
N PHE A 121 13.40 7.31 -5.29
CA PHE A 121 12.09 7.95 -5.22
C PHE A 121 12.10 9.25 -6.01
N ASP A 122 11.16 9.41 -6.92
CA ASP A 122 10.80 10.71 -7.44
C ASP A 122 9.98 11.44 -6.36
N LEU A 123 10.66 12.29 -5.59
CA LEU A 123 10.04 13.00 -4.48
C LEU A 123 8.95 13.98 -4.93
N HIS A 124 9.00 14.47 -6.19
CA HIS A 124 7.93 15.28 -6.75
C HIS A 124 6.67 14.47 -7.07
N ARG A 125 6.86 13.21 -7.49
CA ARG A 125 5.75 12.27 -7.71
C ARG A 125 5.22 11.70 -6.42
N LEU A 126 6.08 11.41 -5.47
CA LEU A 126 5.68 10.96 -4.13
C LEU A 126 4.71 11.97 -3.49
N GLY A 127 4.88 13.27 -3.78
CA GLY A 127 3.95 14.34 -3.39
C GLY A 127 2.66 14.42 -4.20
N LYS A 128 2.59 13.79 -5.38
CA LYS A 128 1.44 13.80 -6.29
C LYS A 128 0.71 12.46 -6.36
N VAL A 129 1.03 11.52 -5.49
CA VAL A 129 0.34 10.23 -5.43
C VAL A 129 -1.12 10.49 -5.09
N GLY A 130 -2.00 10.23 -6.01
CA GLY A 130 -3.38 10.65 -6.18
C GLY A 130 -4.26 10.83 -4.93
N PRO A 131 -5.54 11.23 -5.09
CA PRO A 131 -6.40 11.62 -3.97
C PRO A 131 -6.34 10.61 -2.83
N GLY A 132 -5.99 11.06 -1.64
CA GLY A 132 -5.96 10.27 -0.41
C GLY A 132 -4.73 9.40 -0.18
N ALA A 133 -3.67 9.48 -0.98
CA ALA A 133 -2.40 8.90 -0.61
C ALA A 133 -1.69 9.80 0.41
N THR A 134 -1.54 9.31 1.62
CA THR A 134 -0.76 10.01 2.65
C THR A 134 0.71 9.66 2.50
N ILE A 135 1.55 10.69 2.37
CA ILE A 135 3.00 10.49 2.51
C ILE A 135 3.27 10.05 3.94
N PRO A 136 3.97 8.93 4.15
CA PRO A 136 4.37 8.56 5.50
C PRO A 136 5.13 9.73 6.15
N PRO A 137 4.83 10.11 7.41
CA PRO A 137 5.41 11.29 8.06
C PRO A 137 6.94 11.35 8.02
N ARG A 138 7.59 10.18 7.95
CA ARG A 138 9.05 10.04 7.84
C ARG A 138 9.65 10.63 6.56
N PHE A 139 8.85 10.83 5.49
CA PHE A 139 9.29 11.43 4.24
C PHE A 139 9.07 12.94 4.17
N LEU A 140 8.23 13.50 5.05
CA LEU A 140 7.94 14.94 5.05
C LEU A 140 9.20 15.83 5.08
N PRO A 141 10.27 15.49 5.87
CA PRO A 141 11.47 16.31 5.91
C PRO A 141 12.27 16.37 4.60
N ILE A 142 12.13 15.36 3.73
CA ILE A 142 12.90 15.25 2.48
C ILE A 142 12.10 15.63 1.23
N ILE A 143 10.79 15.87 1.39
CA ILE A 143 9.93 16.31 0.28
C ILE A 143 10.13 17.81 0.04
N PRO A 144 10.29 18.23 -1.23
CA PRO A 144 10.36 19.65 -1.57
C PRO A 144 9.12 20.40 -1.07
N LYS A 145 9.32 21.55 -0.40
CA LYS A 145 8.24 22.33 0.23
C LYS A 145 7.06 22.66 -0.70
N GLY A 146 7.30 22.81 -2.00
CA GLY A 146 6.24 23.02 -2.99
C GLY A 146 5.41 21.78 -3.32
N ALA A 147 5.99 20.58 -3.19
CA ALA A 147 5.28 19.32 -3.43
C ALA A 147 4.35 18.95 -2.24
N ALA A 148 4.75 19.29 -1.02
CA ALA A 148 3.91 19.11 0.17
C ALA A 148 2.68 20.03 0.17
N ALA A 149 2.80 21.26 -0.35
CA ALA A 149 1.69 22.19 -0.46
C ALA A 149 0.65 21.79 -1.52
N ALA A 150 1.10 21.15 -2.60
CA ALA A 150 0.21 20.64 -3.65
C ALA A 150 -0.68 19.46 -3.19
N MET A 151 -0.31 18.78 -2.10
CA MET A 151 -1.09 17.67 -1.53
C MET A 151 -2.26 18.14 -0.65
N GLN A 152 -2.18 19.37 -0.14
CA GLN A 152 -3.24 19.92 0.74
C GLN A 152 -4.41 20.53 -0.04
N THR A 153 -4.39 20.52 -1.37
CA THR A 153 -5.34 21.26 -2.21
C THR A 153 -6.34 20.40 -2.97
N GLU A 154 -6.34 19.08 -2.88
CA GLU A 154 -7.48 18.31 -3.39
C GLU A 154 -8.59 18.30 -2.32
N GLU A 155 -9.62 19.11 -2.56
CA GLU A 155 -10.81 19.12 -1.72
C GLU A 155 -11.40 17.71 -1.65
N THR A 156 -11.68 17.25 -0.44
CA THR A 156 -12.41 15.98 -0.24
C THR A 156 -13.75 16.02 -0.93
N LEU A 157 -14.28 14.88 -1.34
CA LEU A 157 -15.62 14.81 -1.95
C LEU A 157 -16.68 15.50 -1.06
N ALA A 158 -16.51 15.37 0.28
CA ALA A 158 -17.41 16.01 1.25
C ALA A 158 -17.34 17.56 1.18
N GLU A 159 -16.15 18.13 0.94
CA GLU A 159 -16.00 19.60 0.78
C GLU A 159 -16.54 20.09 -0.55
N VAL A 160 -16.28 19.33 -1.63
CA VAL A 160 -16.82 19.63 -2.96
C VAL A 160 -18.35 19.57 -2.95
N LEU A 161 -18.96 18.57 -2.30
CA LEU A 161 -20.41 18.42 -2.21
C LEU A 161 -21.08 19.55 -1.43
N LYS A 162 -20.41 20.15 -0.43
CA LYS A 162 -20.96 21.33 0.28
C LYS A 162 -21.12 22.52 -0.63
N LYS A 163 -20.29 22.64 -1.67
CA LYS A 163 -20.30 23.73 -2.66
C LYS A 163 -21.13 23.39 -3.90
N THR A 164 -21.53 22.12 -4.08
CA THR A 164 -22.25 21.63 -5.25
C THR A 164 -23.76 21.74 -5.02
N PRO A 165 -24.53 22.31 -5.98
CA PRO A 165 -26.00 22.31 -5.95
C PRO A 165 -26.55 20.89 -5.75
N GLU A 166 -27.64 20.76 -5.02
CA GLU A 166 -28.21 19.46 -4.66
C GLU A 166 -28.54 18.59 -5.89
N ALA A 167 -29.03 19.22 -6.96
CA ALA A 167 -29.36 18.56 -8.22
C ALA A 167 -28.13 17.87 -8.88
N ASP A 168 -26.93 18.42 -8.69
CA ASP A 168 -25.72 17.94 -9.34
C ASP A 168 -24.91 16.95 -8.49
N ARG A 169 -25.23 16.82 -7.20
CA ARG A 169 -24.47 15.98 -6.25
C ARG A 169 -24.43 14.51 -6.66
N ARG A 170 -25.58 13.99 -7.15
CA ARG A 170 -25.68 12.60 -7.60
C ARG A 170 -24.73 12.31 -8.77
N ALA A 171 -24.72 13.19 -9.77
CA ALA A 171 -23.85 13.06 -10.94
C ALA A 171 -22.37 13.13 -10.54
N LEU A 172 -22.03 14.01 -9.60
CA LEU A 172 -20.68 14.17 -9.08
C LEU A 172 -20.21 12.91 -8.34
N ILE A 173 -21.04 12.35 -7.44
CA ILE A 173 -20.72 11.12 -6.69
C ILE A 173 -20.53 9.95 -7.66
N LEU A 174 -21.42 9.78 -8.63
CA LEU A 174 -21.31 8.73 -9.63
C LEU A 174 -20.04 8.87 -10.48
N ALA A 175 -19.69 10.10 -10.89
CA ALA A 175 -18.45 10.37 -11.62
C ALA A 175 -17.23 9.98 -10.78
N ARG A 176 -17.20 10.32 -9.50
CA ARG A 176 -16.10 10.02 -8.59
C ARG A 176 -15.95 8.50 -8.35
N VAL A 177 -17.04 7.79 -8.11
CA VAL A 177 -17.05 6.32 -7.98
C VAL A 177 -16.53 5.66 -9.26
N ARG A 178 -16.96 6.16 -10.44
CA ARG A 178 -16.48 5.68 -11.73
C ARG A 178 -15.00 5.94 -11.95
N GLU A 179 -14.48 7.09 -11.53
CA GLU A 179 -13.04 7.41 -11.58
C GLU A 179 -12.21 6.47 -10.70
N HIS A 180 -12.67 6.17 -9.48
CA HIS A 180 -12.01 5.20 -8.60
C HIS A 180 -12.07 3.79 -9.20
N GLY A 181 -13.20 3.37 -9.76
CA GLY A 181 -13.35 2.10 -10.47
C GLY A 181 -12.40 1.99 -11.66
N ALA A 182 -12.30 3.05 -12.47
CA ALA A 182 -11.39 3.12 -13.61
C ALA A 182 -9.94 2.96 -13.21
N ARG A 183 -9.55 3.61 -12.13
CA ARG A 183 -8.19 3.55 -11.57
C ARG A 183 -7.84 2.14 -11.11
N VAL A 184 -8.76 1.48 -10.41
CA VAL A 184 -8.56 0.12 -9.89
C VAL A 184 -8.51 -0.91 -11.03
N LEU A 185 -9.38 -0.75 -12.03
CA LEU A 185 -9.45 -1.63 -13.21
C LEU A 185 -8.35 -1.35 -14.25
N GLY A 186 -7.57 -0.27 -14.09
CA GLY A 186 -6.51 0.10 -15.03
C GLY A 186 -7.04 0.56 -16.40
N THR A 187 -8.26 1.11 -16.46
CA THR A 187 -8.93 1.56 -17.68
C THR A 187 -9.33 3.04 -17.60
N SER A 188 -9.88 3.61 -18.66
CA SER A 188 -10.42 4.97 -18.62
C SER A 188 -11.85 5.00 -18.08
N ALA A 189 -12.21 6.06 -17.35
CA ALA A 189 -13.56 6.23 -16.81
C ALA A 189 -14.64 6.24 -17.92
N ALA A 190 -14.29 6.72 -19.11
CA ALA A 190 -15.21 6.75 -20.27
C ALA A 190 -15.59 5.35 -20.79
N GLN A 191 -14.73 4.35 -20.55
CA GLN A 191 -14.95 2.97 -21.02
C GLN A 191 -15.74 2.11 -20.03
N ILE A 192 -15.99 2.62 -18.82
CA ILE A 192 -16.72 1.86 -17.79
C ILE A 192 -18.22 2.08 -17.93
N ASN A 193 -18.95 1.00 -18.10
CA ASN A 193 -20.39 0.97 -17.89
C ASN A 193 -20.65 0.80 -16.38
N VAL A 194 -21.19 1.83 -15.74
CA VAL A 194 -21.40 1.87 -14.28
C VAL A 194 -22.49 0.90 -13.79
N ASP A 195 -23.39 0.48 -14.68
CA ASP A 195 -24.48 -0.45 -14.37
C ASP A 195 -24.05 -1.93 -14.54
N GLN A 196 -22.89 -2.18 -15.14
CA GLN A 196 -22.38 -3.53 -15.35
C GLN A 196 -22.00 -4.17 -14.02
N PRO A 197 -22.28 -5.49 -13.82
CA PRO A 197 -21.87 -6.22 -12.63
C PRO A 197 -20.35 -6.14 -12.40
N LEU A 198 -19.94 -5.92 -11.14
CA LEU A 198 -18.52 -5.77 -10.76
C LEU A 198 -17.68 -6.98 -11.19
N ALA A 199 -18.23 -8.19 -11.09
CA ALA A 199 -17.56 -9.41 -11.53
C ALA A 199 -17.28 -9.44 -13.03
N GLU A 200 -18.21 -8.92 -13.86
CA GLU A 200 -18.04 -8.82 -15.31
C GLU A 200 -17.06 -7.70 -15.72
N LEU A 201 -16.92 -6.67 -14.86
CA LEU A 201 -15.87 -5.65 -15.01
C LEU A 201 -14.48 -6.20 -14.66
N GLY A 202 -14.40 -7.43 -14.13
CA GLY A 202 -13.14 -8.04 -13.69
C GLY A 202 -12.66 -7.55 -12.32
N LEU A 203 -13.55 -6.97 -11.50
CA LEU A 203 -13.23 -6.48 -10.16
C LEU A 203 -13.18 -7.66 -9.18
N ASP A 204 -11.98 -8.03 -8.76
CA ASP A 204 -11.74 -9.07 -7.75
C ASP A 204 -11.79 -8.52 -6.31
N SER A 205 -11.64 -9.42 -5.32
CA SER A 205 -11.71 -9.05 -3.90
C SER A 205 -10.60 -8.08 -3.47
N LEU A 206 -9.41 -8.15 -4.08
CA LEU A 206 -8.31 -7.24 -3.80
C LEU A 206 -8.59 -5.86 -4.36
N MET A 207 -9.10 -5.81 -5.59
CA MET A 207 -9.54 -4.59 -6.25
C MET A 207 -10.70 -3.93 -5.49
N ALA A 208 -11.60 -4.71 -4.90
CA ALA A 208 -12.67 -4.18 -4.04
C ALA A 208 -12.13 -3.50 -2.78
N VAL A 209 -11.10 -4.06 -2.14
CA VAL A 209 -10.41 -3.42 -1.00
C VAL A 209 -9.74 -2.12 -1.43
N GLU A 210 -9.12 -2.10 -2.61
CA GLU A 210 -8.46 -0.90 -3.15
C GLU A 210 -9.48 0.19 -3.49
N LEU A 211 -10.61 -0.18 -4.08
CA LEU A 211 -11.73 0.72 -4.36
C LEU A 211 -12.31 1.32 -3.08
N ALA A 212 -12.56 0.47 -2.06
CA ALA A 212 -13.03 0.92 -0.76
C ALA A 212 -12.05 1.93 -0.13
N GLY A 213 -10.77 1.61 -0.08
CA GLY A 213 -9.75 2.51 0.44
C GLY A 213 -9.63 3.82 -0.34
N GLY A 214 -9.90 3.83 -1.64
CA GLY A 214 -10.03 5.04 -2.45
C GLY A 214 -11.20 5.91 -2.02
N LEU A 215 -12.38 5.31 -1.88
CA LEU A 215 -13.59 5.99 -1.46
C LEU A 215 -13.54 6.46 0.00
N GLU A 216 -12.98 5.66 0.92
CA GLU A 216 -12.78 6.06 2.32
C GLU A 216 -11.99 7.37 2.44
N ARG A 217 -10.94 7.51 1.65
CA ARG A 217 -10.11 8.72 1.63
C ARG A 217 -10.86 9.94 1.11
N ASP A 218 -11.66 9.77 0.05
CA ASP A 218 -12.48 10.84 -0.53
C ASP A 218 -13.62 11.27 0.42
N LEU A 219 -14.17 10.31 1.15
CA LEU A 219 -15.30 10.52 2.06
C LEU A 219 -14.88 10.95 3.46
N GLY A 220 -13.65 10.66 3.87
CA GLY A 220 -13.16 10.86 5.24
C GLY A 220 -13.82 9.93 6.27
N GLN A 221 -14.49 8.85 5.83
CA GLN A 221 -15.16 7.87 6.69
C GLN A 221 -15.04 6.45 6.14
N PRO A 222 -15.10 5.40 7.02
CA PRO A 222 -14.95 4.02 6.60
C PRO A 222 -16.01 3.56 5.60
N VAL A 223 -15.60 2.78 4.58
CA VAL A 223 -16.47 2.17 3.57
C VAL A 223 -16.38 0.65 3.67
N SER A 224 -17.49 -0.03 3.92
CA SER A 224 -17.51 -1.47 4.06
C SER A 224 -17.31 -2.17 2.71
N VAL A 225 -16.21 -2.91 2.57
CA VAL A 225 -15.92 -3.73 1.37
C VAL A 225 -17.04 -4.74 1.11
N MET A 226 -17.62 -5.32 2.17
CA MET A 226 -18.73 -6.27 2.04
C MET A 226 -19.99 -5.61 1.48
N GLN A 227 -20.32 -4.39 1.92
CA GLN A 227 -21.45 -3.64 1.37
C GLN A 227 -21.23 -3.27 -0.09
N MET A 228 -20.00 -2.89 -0.46
CA MET A 228 -19.66 -2.58 -1.86
C MET A 228 -19.79 -3.81 -2.77
N LEU A 229 -19.25 -4.95 -2.36
CA LEU A 229 -19.38 -6.20 -3.11
C LEU A 229 -20.85 -6.64 -3.24
N SER A 230 -21.64 -6.44 -2.19
CA SER A 230 -23.08 -6.74 -2.19
C SER A 230 -23.89 -5.77 -3.04
N ALA A 231 -23.40 -4.56 -3.29
CA ALA A 231 -24.06 -3.58 -4.15
C ALA A 231 -24.09 -4.03 -5.63
N GLY A 232 -23.10 -4.80 -6.06
CA GLY A 232 -23.10 -5.49 -7.34
C GLY A 232 -22.68 -4.65 -8.55
N SER A 233 -22.75 -3.32 -8.53
CA SER A 233 -22.33 -2.41 -9.61
C SER A 233 -21.77 -1.09 -9.08
N LEU A 234 -21.04 -0.34 -9.92
CA LEU A 234 -20.52 0.98 -9.53
C LEU A 234 -21.65 2.00 -9.31
N ALA A 235 -22.73 1.90 -10.05
CA ALA A 235 -23.91 2.73 -9.84
C ALA A 235 -24.53 2.48 -8.46
N ALA A 236 -24.67 1.22 -8.05
CA ALA A 236 -25.18 0.87 -6.72
C ALA A 236 -24.20 1.25 -5.59
N ILE A 237 -22.89 1.22 -5.82
CA ILE A 237 -21.90 1.78 -4.89
C ILE A 237 -22.08 3.30 -4.76
N ALA A 238 -22.35 4.03 -5.85
CA ALA A 238 -22.63 5.45 -5.78
C ALA A 238 -23.88 5.75 -4.94
N GLU A 239 -24.94 4.95 -5.06
CA GLU A 239 -26.13 5.07 -4.20
C GLU A 239 -25.80 4.80 -2.71
N LEU A 240 -24.94 3.81 -2.43
CA LEU A 240 -24.46 3.56 -1.08
C LEU A 240 -23.71 4.78 -0.52
N VAL A 241 -22.82 5.38 -1.31
CA VAL A 241 -22.08 6.59 -0.93
C VAL A 241 -23.05 7.77 -0.69
N MET A 242 -24.08 7.94 -1.53
CA MET A 242 -25.09 8.97 -1.35
C MET A 242 -25.85 8.81 -0.03
N LYS A 243 -26.22 7.57 0.35
CA LYS A 243 -26.82 7.28 1.65
C LYS A 243 -25.90 7.63 2.82
N MET A 244 -24.62 7.26 2.73
CA MET A 244 -23.61 7.56 3.75
C MET A 244 -23.44 9.07 3.96
N LEU A 245 -23.56 9.85 2.90
CA LEU A 245 -23.42 11.32 2.94
C LEU A 245 -24.73 12.07 3.24
N GLY A 246 -25.85 11.35 3.40
CA GLY A 246 -27.17 11.95 3.62
C GLY A 246 -27.68 12.77 2.44
N VAL A 247 -27.20 12.48 1.22
CA VAL A 247 -27.60 13.19 -0.01
C VAL A 247 -28.96 12.70 -0.53
N VAL A 248 -29.40 11.51 -0.14
CA VAL A 248 -30.72 10.96 -0.49
C VAL A 248 -31.63 11.10 0.73
N SER A 249 -32.64 11.91 0.62
CA SER A 249 -33.74 12.03 1.63
C SER A 249 -34.57 10.75 1.59
N GLY A 250 -34.30 9.79 2.44
CA GLY A 250 -35.07 8.55 2.55
C GLY A 250 -34.44 7.60 3.56
N GLU A 251 -34.98 7.60 4.79
CA GLU A 251 -34.78 6.71 5.91
C GLU A 251 -33.34 6.66 6.47
N THR A 252 -33.17 7.31 7.61
CA THR A 252 -32.10 7.10 8.57
C THR A 252 -32.16 5.66 9.11
N GLY A 253 -31.65 4.72 8.35
CA GLY A 253 -31.36 3.39 8.85
C GLY A 253 -30.09 3.47 9.70
N ALA A 254 -30.24 3.40 11.02
CA ALA A 254 -29.11 3.26 11.94
C ALA A 254 -28.25 2.08 11.49
N VAL A 255 -26.97 2.35 11.22
CA VAL A 255 -25.97 1.31 10.97
C VAL A 255 -25.95 0.42 12.23
N PRO A 256 -26.28 -0.89 12.12
CA PRO A 256 -26.15 -1.76 13.26
C PRO A 256 -24.67 -1.78 13.71
N PRO A 257 -24.40 -1.71 15.02
CA PRO A 257 -23.03 -1.76 15.51
C PRO A 257 -22.38 -3.08 15.04
N VAL A 258 -21.17 -2.96 14.51
CA VAL A 258 -20.34 -4.12 14.14
C VAL A 258 -20.25 -5.00 15.39
N PRO A 259 -20.67 -6.28 15.34
CA PRO A 259 -20.54 -7.15 16.49
C PRO A 259 -19.06 -7.22 16.88
N ALA A 260 -18.77 -6.89 18.15
CA ALA A 260 -17.43 -7.03 18.71
C ALA A 260 -16.99 -8.48 18.51
N VAL A 261 -15.86 -8.68 17.83
CA VAL A 261 -15.24 -10.00 17.72
C VAL A 261 -14.90 -10.43 19.13
N PRO A 262 -15.45 -11.55 19.67
CA PRO A 262 -15.11 -11.99 20.98
C PRO A 262 -13.61 -12.26 21.05
N ALA A 263 -12.91 -11.66 22.00
CA ALA A 263 -11.53 -11.96 22.30
C ALA A 263 -11.43 -13.45 22.59
N LYS A 264 -10.83 -14.22 21.70
CA LYS A 264 -10.51 -15.63 21.97
C LYS A 264 -9.28 -15.65 22.87
N ASP A 265 -9.48 -15.80 24.16
CA ASP A 265 -8.46 -16.06 25.19
C ASP A 265 -7.82 -17.43 25.02
N GLY A 266 -7.34 -17.77 23.85
CA GLY A 266 -6.77 -19.09 23.58
C GLY A 266 -5.47 -19.13 22.78
N VAL A 267 -5.09 -18.04 22.14
CA VAL A 267 -3.95 -18.06 21.19
C VAL A 267 -2.59 -17.96 21.89
N LEU A 268 -2.53 -17.54 23.16
CA LEU A 268 -1.28 -17.39 23.90
C LEU A 268 -0.77 -18.68 24.58
N GLN A 269 -1.55 -19.77 24.62
CA GLN A 269 -1.11 -21.03 25.23
C GLN A 269 -0.41 -21.98 24.23
N GLU A 270 -0.65 -21.86 22.93
CA GLU A 270 -0.01 -22.73 21.92
C GLU A 270 1.41 -22.28 21.49
N LEU A 271 1.87 -21.11 21.93
CA LEU A 271 3.24 -20.63 21.63
C LEU A 271 4.26 -20.99 22.71
N LYS A 272 3.86 -21.75 23.76
CA LYS A 272 4.74 -22.16 24.85
C LYS A 272 5.01 -23.68 24.90
N ALA A 273 4.58 -24.46 23.89
CA ALA A 273 4.90 -25.87 23.76
C ALA A 273 5.97 -26.14 22.69
#